data_739e2aec62b44beb5c1ce188ffbc9fe0
#
_entry.id   739e2aec62b44beb5c1ce188ffbc9fe0
#
_cell.length_a   1.000
_cell.length_b   1.000
_cell.length_c   1.000
_cell.angle_alpha   90.00
_cell.angle_beta   90.00
_cell.angle_gamma   90.00
#
_symmetry.space_group_name_H-M   'P 1'
#
loop_
_entity.id
_entity.type
_entity.pdbx_description
1 polymer ?
#
loop_
_entity_poly.entity_id
_entity_poly.type
_entity_poly.pdbx_seq_one_letter_code
_entity_poly.pdbx_strand_id
1 'polypeptide(L)'
;MAADNLQKIKLLKLYELLRKETDEQHPISRVQLCRRLNEMGISSNVRTLSLDIRVLRENGYEILSFLKDKEKFYYVPERELSIPEIKILIDALQAASFITKRQTYELARRVAAIAGDHKAEIIQANMVCFNTRKHTNAAIFRMVEGIEDAILQKKQIAFNYFHLDENAERNYVTTDTGEVKCYCVEPVALVFNDDNYYLMAYSENHPDTTASYLTSAWAGCSLRASAWNRT
;
A
#
# COMPACT_ATOMS: atom_id res chain seq x y z
N MET A 1 8.72 29.91 -17.49
CA MET A 1 8.69 29.38 -16.10
C MET A 1 8.30 27.91 -16.01
N ALA A 2 7.26 27.40 -16.66
CA ALA A 2 6.90 25.95 -16.60
C ALA A 2 7.93 25.02 -17.24
N ALA A 3 8.46 25.36 -18.45
CA ALA A 3 9.44 24.54 -19.16
C ALA A 3 10.80 24.45 -18.44
N ASP A 4 11.21 25.48 -17.73
CA ASP A 4 12.47 25.50 -16.98
C ASP A 4 12.40 24.60 -15.73
N ASN A 5 11.24 24.49 -15.12
CA ASN A 5 11.02 23.59 -14.00
C ASN A 5 11.02 22.11 -14.41
N LEU A 6 10.54 21.79 -15.63
CA LEU A 6 10.55 20.42 -16.14
C LEU A 6 11.98 19.93 -16.43
N GLN A 7 12.90 20.80 -16.85
CA GLN A 7 14.29 20.43 -17.05
C GLN A 7 15.01 20.06 -15.75
N LYS A 8 14.66 20.69 -14.63
CA LYS A 8 15.24 20.38 -13.31
C LYS A 8 14.91 18.97 -12.82
N ILE A 9 13.75 18.44 -13.22
CA ILE A 9 13.30 17.09 -12.84
C ILE A 9 13.59 16.03 -13.93
N LYS A 10 14.31 16.39 -14.97
CA LYS A 10 14.58 15.52 -16.12
C LYS A 10 15.19 14.18 -15.72
N LEU A 11 16.22 14.18 -14.87
CA LEU A 11 16.88 12.95 -14.42
C LEU A 11 15.93 12.03 -13.65
N LEU A 12 15.09 12.60 -12.80
CA LEU A 12 14.06 11.83 -12.07
C LEU A 12 13.06 11.19 -13.03
N LYS A 13 12.55 11.97 -13.99
CA LYS A 13 11.60 11.48 -14.98
C LYS A 13 12.21 10.45 -15.94
N LEU A 14 13.47 10.62 -16.30
CA LEU A 14 14.21 9.64 -17.08
C LEU A 14 14.32 8.30 -16.33
N TYR A 15 14.69 8.34 -15.05
CA TYR A 15 14.82 7.13 -14.24
C TYR A 15 13.46 6.47 -13.96
N GLU A 16 12.42 7.24 -13.61
CA GLU A 16 11.05 6.75 -13.47
C GLU A 16 10.56 6.02 -14.72
N LEU A 17 10.80 6.60 -15.91
CA LEU A 17 10.43 6.01 -17.19
C LEU A 17 11.16 4.69 -17.42
N LEU A 18 12.49 4.67 -17.24
CA LEU A 18 13.29 3.46 -17.37
C LEU A 18 12.82 2.38 -16.39
N ARG A 19 12.65 2.74 -15.12
CA ARG A 19 12.20 1.80 -14.07
C ARG A 19 10.80 1.25 -14.35
N LYS A 20 9.91 2.04 -14.93
CA LYS A 20 8.54 1.65 -15.20
C LYS A 20 8.36 0.83 -16.47
N GLU A 21 8.97 1.31 -17.57
CA GLU A 21 8.69 0.80 -18.92
C GLU A 21 9.74 -0.19 -19.45
N THR A 22 10.83 -0.48 -18.70
CA THR A 22 11.89 -1.35 -19.22
C THR A 22 12.23 -2.49 -18.29
N ASP A 23 12.69 -3.59 -18.86
CA ASP A 23 13.32 -4.72 -18.22
C ASP A 23 14.29 -5.40 -19.20
N GLU A 24 14.90 -6.54 -18.83
CA GLU A 24 15.84 -7.28 -19.68
C GLU A 24 15.26 -7.70 -21.04
N GLN A 25 13.95 -7.99 -21.07
CA GLN A 25 13.26 -8.46 -22.28
C GLN A 25 12.68 -7.28 -23.09
N HIS A 26 12.48 -6.12 -22.45
CA HIS A 26 11.88 -4.92 -23.03
C HIS A 26 12.79 -3.71 -22.85
N PRO A 27 14.01 -3.74 -23.43
CA PRO A 27 14.93 -2.61 -23.38
C PRO A 27 14.45 -1.51 -24.32
N ILE A 28 14.78 -0.25 -24.02
CA ILE A 28 14.39 0.92 -24.82
C ILE A 28 15.61 1.59 -25.46
N SER A 29 15.48 2.01 -26.72
CA SER A 29 16.57 2.68 -27.42
C SER A 29 16.70 4.17 -27.02
N ARG A 30 17.89 4.76 -27.28
CA ARG A 30 18.11 6.18 -27.00
C ARG A 30 17.11 7.09 -27.74
N VAL A 31 16.78 6.74 -28.96
CA VAL A 31 15.84 7.52 -29.77
C VAL A 31 14.44 7.48 -29.17
N GLN A 32 14.00 6.29 -28.78
CA GLN A 32 12.71 6.11 -28.13
C GLN A 32 12.64 6.84 -26.78
N LEU A 33 13.71 6.78 -25.96
CA LEU A 33 13.78 7.54 -24.70
C LEU A 33 13.66 9.05 -24.92
N CYS A 34 14.38 9.59 -25.90
CA CYS A 34 14.26 11.00 -26.25
C CYS A 34 12.84 11.37 -26.65
N ARG A 35 12.20 10.54 -27.48
CA ARG A 35 10.82 10.77 -27.90
C ARG A 35 9.87 10.78 -26.70
N ARG A 36 9.96 9.79 -25.81
CA ARG A 36 9.11 9.68 -24.60
C ARG A 36 9.27 10.90 -23.68
N LEU A 37 10.52 11.35 -23.45
CA LEU A 37 10.74 12.55 -22.63
C LEU A 37 10.17 13.82 -23.29
N ASN A 38 10.31 13.96 -24.61
CA ASN A 38 9.75 15.09 -25.35
C ASN A 38 8.21 15.08 -25.32
N GLU A 39 7.56 13.91 -25.40
CA GLU A 39 6.12 13.73 -25.23
C GLU A 39 5.65 14.18 -23.84
N MET A 40 6.49 14.05 -22.81
CA MET A 40 6.24 14.57 -21.45
C MET A 40 6.54 16.08 -21.31
N GLY A 41 6.90 16.76 -22.38
CA GLY A 41 7.30 18.19 -22.37
C GLY A 41 8.72 18.45 -21.86
N ILE A 42 9.55 17.41 -21.71
CA ILE A 42 10.93 17.52 -21.25
C ILE A 42 11.86 17.50 -22.48
N SER A 43 12.45 18.64 -22.81
CA SER A 43 13.37 18.73 -23.96
C SER A 43 14.57 17.80 -23.78
N SER A 44 14.73 16.86 -24.70
CA SER A 44 15.81 15.88 -24.67
C SER A 44 16.32 15.58 -26.09
N ASN A 45 17.61 15.36 -26.21
CA ASN A 45 18.24 14.87 -27.41
C ASN A 45 19.21 13.71 -27.10
N VAL A 46 19.59 12.94 -28.13
CA VAL A 46 20.37 11.72 -27.96
C VAL A 46 21.74 11.97 -27.29
N ARG A 47 22.34 13.13 -27.51
CA ARG A 47 23.66 13.46 -26.97
C ARG A 47 23.55 13.77 -25.45
N THR A 48 22.64 14.64 -25.05
CA THR A 48 22.43 14.99 -23.63
C THR A 48 21.92 13.81 -22.85
N LEU A 49 21.05 12.96 -23.43
CA LEU A 49 20.53 11.77 -22.77
C LEU A 49 21.64 10.81 -22.35
N SER A 50 22.67 10.63 -23.16
CA SER A 50 23.81 9.77 -22.81
C SER A 50 24.59 10.30 -21.62
N LEU A 51 24.68 11.62 -21.46
CA LEU A 51 25.26 12.26 -20.27
C LEU A 51 24.36 12.08 -19.05
N ASP A 52 23.07 12.30 -19.20
CA ASP A 52 22.09 12.14 -18.12
C ASP A 52 22.11 10.71 -17.55
N ILE A 53 22.15 9.69 -18.42
CA ILE A 53 22.25 8.27 -17.98
C ILE A 53 23.59 7.99 -17.29
N ARG A 54 24.68 8.60 -17.75
CA ARG A 54 25.98 8.47 -17.09
C ARG A 54 25.93 9.06 -15.67
N VAL A 55 25.38 10.25 -15.50
CA VAL A 55 25.21 10.89 -14.20
C VAL A 55 24.39 10.00 -13.25
N LEU A 56 23.29 9.43 -13.73
CA LEU A 56 22.49 8.50 -12.92
C LEU A 56 23.33 7.29 -12.45
N ARG A 57 24.09 6.66 -13.36
CA ARG A 57 24.96 5.52 -13.03
C ARG A 57 26.05 5.86 -12.01
N GLU A 58 26.70 7.00 -12.18
CA GLU A 58 27.75 7.48 -11.27
C GLU A 58 27.20 7.78 -9.86
N ASN A 59 25.87 8.01 -9.74
CA ASN A 59 25.18 8.22 -8.48
C ASN A 59 24.41 6.98 -7.97
N GLY A 60 24.78 5.78 -8.43
CA GLY A 60 24.31 4.52 -7.88
C GLY A 60 22.99 4.00 -8.47
N TYR A 61 22.45 4.63 -9.51
CA TYR A 61 21.26 4.11 -10.20
C TYR A 61 21.65 3.01 -11.18
N GLU A 62 21.14 1.81 -10.97
CA GLU A 62 21.46 0.68 -11.83
C GLU A 62 20.69 0.75 -13.15
N ILE A 63 21.40 1.15 -14.20
CA ILE A 63 20.88 1.20 -15.57
C ILE A 63 21.83 0.40 -16.46
N LEU A 64 21.40 -0.73 -16.97
CA LEU A 64 22.19 -1.55 -17.89
C LEU A 64 21.99 -1.08 -19.34
N SER A 65 22.92 -1.46 -20.20
CA SER A 65 22.85 -1.14 -21.63
C SER A 65 23.64 -2.11 -22.46
N PHE A 66 23.18 -2.32 -23.67
CA PHE A 66 23.88 -3.07 -24.70
C PHE A 66 23.74 -2.40 -26.07
N LEU A 67 24.55 -2.82 -27.01
CA LEU A 67 24.52 -2.36 -28.39
C LEU A 67 23.86 -3.41 -29.28
N LYS A 68 22.87 -3.01 -30.06
CA LYS A 68 22.23 -3.85 -31.08
C LYS A 68 22.05 -2.99 -32.35
N ASP A 69 22.46 -3.49 -33.51
CA ASP A 69 22.33 -2.82 -34.80
C ASP A 69 22.85 -1.37 -34.81
N LYS A 70 23.99 -1.13 -34.15
CA LYS A 70 24.63 0.19 -33.96
C LYS A 70 23.80 1.16 -33.09
N GLU A 71 22.69 0.72 -32.53
CA GLU A 71 21.87 1.49 -31.59
C GLU A 71 22.07 1.00 -30.16
N LYS A 72 22.13 1.93 -29.19
CA LYS A 72 22.31 1.63 -27.78
C LYS A 72 20.96 1.57 -27.09
N PHE A 73 20.71 0.44 -26.43
CA PHE A 73 19.52 0.16 -25.65
C PHE A 73 19.84 0.21 -24.16
N TYR A 74 18.85 0.59 -23.37
CA TYR A 74 18.94 0.73 -21.93
C TYR A 74 17.78 0.04 -21.24
N TYR A 75 18.03 -0.49 -20.05
CA TYR A 75 16.98 -1.04 -19.17
C TYR A 75 17.44 -1.04 -17.71
N VAL A 76 16.48 -1.14 -16.80
CA VAL A 76 16.71 -1.31 -15.37
C VAL A 76 16.42 -2.77 -15.01
N PRO A 77 17.42 -3.56 -14.58
CA PRO A 77 17.26 -5.01 -14.36
C PRO A 77 16.53 -5.29 -13.05
N GLU A 78 16.94 -4.60 -11.98
CA GLU A 78 16.47 -4.90 -10.63
C GLU A 78 15.22 -4.11 -10.25
N ARG A 79 14.39 -4.77 -9.48
CA ARG A 79 13.26 -4.21 -8.77
C ARG A 79 13.47 -4.47 -7.28
N GLU A 80 12.84 -3.67 -6.43
CA GLU A 80 12.88 -3.85 -4.98
C GLU A 80 12.36 -5.22 -4.54
N LEU A 81 11.43 -5.78 -5.32
CA LEU A 81 10.86 -7.10 -5.11
C LEU A 81 10.96 -7.93 -6.39
N SER A 82 11.35 -9.19 -6.23
CA SER A 82 11.32 -10.21 -7.28
C SER A 82 9.89 -10.62 -7.65
N ILE A 83 9.70 -11.23 -8.82
CA ILE A 83 8.37 -11.72 -9.25
C ILE A 83 7.77 -12.73 -8.26
N PRO A 84 8.51 -13.72 -7.73
CA PRO A 84 7.98 -14.63 -6.71
C PRO A 84 7.52 -13.89 -5.44
N GLU A 85 8.27 -12.91 -4.95
CA GLU A 85 7.89 -12.12 -3.77
C GLU A 85 6.61 -11.33 -4.02
N ILE A 86 6.50 -10.66 -5.17
CA ILE A 86 5.29 -9.96 -5.58
C ILE A 86 4.10 -10.93 -5.65
N LYS A 87 4.30 -12.13 -6.20
CA LYS A 87 3.26 -13.16 -6.28
C LYS A 87 2.78 -13.58 -4.91
N ILE A 88 3.70 -13.83 -3.97
CA ILE A 88 3.36 -14.19 -2.57
C ILE A 88 2.54 -13.08 -1.92
N LEU A 89 2.93 -11.82 -2.09
CA LEU A 89 2.17 -10.67 -1.55
C LEU A 89 0.75 -10.60 -2.14
N ILE A 90 0.61 -10.81 -3.44
CA ILE A 90 -0.70 -10.81 -4.11
C ILE A 90 -1.57 -11.98 -3.61
N ASP A 91 -1.00 -13.16 -3.47
CA ASP A 91 -1.72 -14.34 -2.97
C ASP A 91 -2.19 -14.13 -1.52
N ALA A 92 -1.34 -13.52 -0.67
CA ALA A 92 -1.71 -13.13 0.69
C ALA A 92 -2.87 -12.13 0.70
N LEU A 93 -2.86 -11.11 -0.18
CA LEU A 93 -3.97 -10.17 -0.34
C LEU A 93 -5.26 -10.87 -0.81
N GLN A 94 -5.14 -11.86 -1.68
CA GLN A 94 -6.29 -12.63 -2.15
C GLN A 94 -6.86 -13.53 -1.05
N ALA A 95 -6.01 -14.12 -0.22
CA ALA A 95 -6.41 -14.96 0.91
C ALA A 95 -7.06 -14.14 2.04
N ALA A 96 -6.63 -12.90 2.26
CA ALA A 96 -7.11 -12.06 3.34
C ALA A 96 -8.64 -11.85 3.28
N SER A 97 -9.37 -12.39 4.27
CA SER A 97 -10.84 -12.31 4.31
C SER A 97 -11.36 -10.94 4.76
N PHE A 98 -10.58 -10.20 5.55
CA PHE A 98 -10.95 -8.94 6.21
C PHE A 98 -11.05 -7.72 5.28
N ILE A 99 -10.55 -7.81 4.05
CA ILE A 99 -10.66 -6.75 3.03
C ILE A 99 -11.69 -7.10 1.97
N THR A 100 -12.33 -6.07 1.40
CA THR A 100 -13.33 -6.27 0.35
C THR A 100 -12.71 -6.73 -0.97
N LYS A 101 -13.48 -7.36 -1.85
CA LYS A 101 -13.04 -7.75 -3.19
C LYS A 101 -12.43 -6.58 -3.97
N ARG A 102 -13.06 -5.40 -3.90
CA ARG A 102 -12.58 -4.18 -4.56
C ARG A 102 -11.21 -3.76 -4.03
N GLN A 103 -11.06 -3.71 -2.70
CA GLN A 103 -9.79 -3.35 -2.05
C GLN A 103 -8.68 -4.35 -2.38
N THR A 104 -9.00 -5.66 -2.39
CA THR A 104 -8.06 -6.71 -2.80
C THR A 104 -7.54 -6.45 -4.21
N TYR A 105 -8.43 -6.18 -5.17
CA TYR A 105 -8.05 -5.93 -6.56
C TYR A 105 -7.17 -4.66 -6.70
N GLU A 106 -7.58 -3.57 -6.05
CA GLU A 106 -6.83 -2.30 -6.09
C GLU A 106 -5.43 -2.44 -5.49
N LEU A 107 -5.30 -3.13 -4.34
CA LEU A 107 -4.01 -3.39 -3.70
C LEU A 107 -3.13 -4.33 -4.54
N ALA A 108 -3.68 -5.44 -5.02
CA ALA A 108 -2.95 -6.39 -5.85
C ALA A 108 -2.41 -5.72 -7.13
N ARG A 109 -3.19 -4.82 -7.75
CA ARG A 109 -2.73 -4.03 -8.90
C ARG A 109 -1.57 -3.10 -8.55
N ARG A 110 -1.61 -2.45 -7.38
CA ARG A 110 -0.50 -1.58 -6.92
C ARG A 110 0.76 -2.39 -6.63
N VAL A 111 0.61 -3.54 -6.00
CA VAL A 111 1.74 -4.45 -5.71
C VAL A 111 2.34 -4.99 -7.02
N ALA A 112 1.50 -5.41 -7.98
CA ALA A 112 1.98 -5.85 -9.29
C ALA A 112 2.77 -4.75 -10.03
N ALA A 113 2.36 -3.47 -9.92
CA ALA A 113 3.03 -2.35 -10.56
C ALA A 113 4.48 -2.14 -10.10
N ILE A 114 4.88 -2.67 -8.96
CA ILE A 114 6.28 -2.65 -8.47
C ILE A 114 7.20 -3.40 -9.45
N ALA A 115 6.68 -4.41 -10.13
CA ALA A 115 7.42 -5.19 -11.12
C ALA A 115 7.76 -4.43 -12.43
N GLY A 116 7.20 -3.23 -12.65
CA GLY A 116 7.21 -2.52 -13.92
C GLY A 116 6.06 -2.94 -14.84
N ASP A 117 5.75 -2.13 -15.84
CA ASP A 117 4.51 -2.26 -16.64
C ASP A 117 4.36 -3.65 -17.30
N HIS A 118 5.39 -4.14 -18.00
CA HIS A 118 5.32 -5.42 -18.72
C HIS A 118 5.09 -6.62 -17.81
N LYS A 119 5.83 -6.70 -16.71
CA LYS A 119 5.69 -7.80 -15.74
C LYS A 119 4.39 -7.68 -14.95
N ALA A 120 3.94 -6.44 -14.64
CA ALA A 120 2.67 -6.19 -13.98
C ALA A 120 1.48 -6.67 -14.82
N GLU A 121 1.49 -6.46 -16.13
CA GLU A 121 0.46 -6.98 -17.04
C GLU A 121 0.36 -8.50 -17.00
N ILE A 122 1.50 -9.20 -17.05
CA ILE A 122 1.56 -10.67 -16.96
C ILE A 122 1.01 -11.16 -15.61
N ILE A 123 1.44 -10.52 -14.52
CA ILE A 123 0.98 -10.87 -13.17
C ILE A 123 -0.53 -10.67 -13.05
N GLN A 124 -1.07 -9.55 -13.54
CA GLN A 124 -2.49 -9.24 -13.49
C GLN A 124 -3.32 -10.19 -14.37
N ALA A 125 -2.85 -10.53 -15.57
CA ALA A 125 -3.52 -11.48 -16.45
C ALA A 125 -3.62 -12.89 -15.84
N ASN A 126 -2.65 -13.29 -15.02
CA ASN A 126 -2.58 -14.58 -14.35
C ASN A 126 -3.18 -14.57 -12.93
N MET A 127 -3.80 -13.48 -12.51
CA MET A 127 -4.48 -13.42 -11.21
C MET A 127 -5.77 -14.25 -11.24
N VAL A 128 -5.76 -15.37 -10.52
CA VAL A 128 -6.94 -16.20 -10.30
C VAL A 128 -7.56 -15.80 -8.96
N CYS A 129 -8.71 -15.14 -8.99
CA CYS A 129 -9.44 -14.82 -7.77
C CYS A 129 -10.20 -16.05 -7.27
N PHE A 130 -9.73 -16.67 -6.21
CA PHE A 130 -10.51 -17.68 -5.50
C PHE A 130 -11.74 -17.05 -4.84
N ASN A 131 -12.79 -17.86 -4.69
CA ASN A 131 -14.07 -17.42 -4.09
C ASN A 131 -13.95 -17.36 -2.55
N THR A 132 -12.92 -16.70 -2.03
CA THR A 132 -12.76 -16.46 -0.60
C THR A 132 -13.92 -15.59 -0.13
N ARG A 133 -14.58 -15.95 0.96
CA ARG A 133 -15.58 -15.08 1.58
C ARG A 133 -14.89 -13.81 2.07
N LYS A 134 -15.13 -12.71 1.39
CA LYS A 134 -14.59 -11.39 1.73
C LYS A 134 -15.61 -10.61 2.57
N HIS A 135 -15.12 -9.90 3.57
CA HIS A 135 -15.94 -8.95 4.31
C HIS A 135 -16.46 -7.83 3.37
N THR A 136 -17.66 -7.34 3.67
CA THR A 136 -18.25 -6.21 2.94
C THR A 136 -17.88 -4.86 3.54
N ASN A 137 -17.22 -4.85 4.71
CA ASN A 137 -16.90 -3.64 5.44
C ASN A 137 -15.68 -2.92 4.83
N ALA A 138 -15.91 -1.83 4.11
CA ALA A 138 -14.86 -0.99 3.55
C ALA A 138 -14.17 -0.09 4.60
N ALA A 139 -14.68 -0.04 5.83
CA ALA A 139 -14.16 0.85 6.88
C ALA A 139 -12.88 0.34 7.54
N ILE A 140 -12.46 -0.91 7.28
CA ILE A 140 -11.31 -1.53 7.94
C ILE A 140 -10.03 -0.68 7.84
N PHE A 141 -9.74 -0.10 6.69
CA PHE A 141 -8.54 0.72 6.51
C PHE A 141 -8.56 1.98 7.39
N ARG A 142 -9.72 2.66 7.44
CA ARG A 142 -9.87 3.84 8.32
C ARG A 142 -9.78 3.48 9.79
N MET A 143 -10.25 2.28 10.14
CA MET A 143 -10.18 1.79 11.51
C MET A 143 -8.74 1.47 11.91
N VAL A 144 -8.00 0.76 11.05
CA VAL A 144 -6.57 0.48 11.27
C VAL A 144 -5.79 1.79 11.39
N GLU A 145 -5.97 2.73 10.44
CA GLU A 145 -5.33 4.05 10.46
C GLU A 145 -5.65 4.81 11.76
N GLY A 146 -6.93 4.87 12.17
CA GLY A 146 -7.33 5.56 13.39
C GLY A 146 -6.78 4.93 14.67
N ILE A 147 -6.60 3.60 14.71
CA ILE A 147 -5.98 2.91 15.84
C ILE A 147 -4.47 3.20 15.88
N GLU A 148 -3.78 3.10 14.76
CA GLU A 148 -2.34 3.40 14.66
C GLU A 148 -2.07 4.87 15.05
N ASP A 149 -2.89 5.80 14.57
CA ASP A 149 -2.79 7.22 14.94
C ASP A 149 -3.00 7.43 16.46
N ALA A 150 -3.95 6.70 17.07
CA ALA A 150 -4.21 6.78 18.50
C ALA A 150 -3.01 6.27 19.31
N ILE A 151 -2.41 5.17 18.89
CA ILE A 151 -1.20 4.61 19.51
C ILE A 151 -0.04 5.63 19.44
N LEU A 152 0.23 6.18 18.24
CA LEU A 152 1.30 7.15 18.02
C LEU A 152 1.10 8.44 18.84
N GLN A 153 -0.15 8.93 18.91
CA GLN A 153 -0.50 10.16 19.63
C GLN A 153 -0.74 9.93 21.12
N LYS A 154 -0.67 8.70 21.61
CA LYS A 154 -1.01 8.29 23.00
C LYS A 154 -2.39 8.82 23.41
N LYS A 155 -3.40 8.53 22.60
CA LYS A 155 -4.79 8.94 22.84
C LYS A 155 -5.67 7.71 23.07
N GLN A 156 -6.71 7.92 23.86
CA GLN A 156 -7.76 6.92 24.01
C GLN A 156 -8.62 6.86 22.75
N ILE A 157 -9.18 5.67 22.50
CA ILE A 157 -10.20 5.46 21.49
C ILE A 157 -11.51 5.01 22.13
N ALA A 158 -12.61 5.40 21.49
CA ALA A 158 -13.95 4.98 21.92
C ALA A 158 -14.65 4.26 20.76
N PHE A 159 -15.32 3.16 21.06
CA PHE A 159 -16.08 2.39 20.09
C PHE A 159 -17.25 1.66 20.72
N ASN A 160 -18.21 1.25 19.88
CA ASN A 160 -19.31 0.37 20.27
C ASN A 160 -19.04 -1.04 19.72
N TYR A 161 -19.34 -2.04 20.51
CA TYR A 161 -19.20 -3.44 20.14
C TYR A 161 -20.55 -4.01 19.72
N PHE A 162 -20.57 -4.85 18.69
CA PHE A 162 -21.77 -5.53 18.25
C PHE A 162 -21.50 -7.00 17.92
N HIS A 163 -22.52 -7.81 18.00
CA HIS A 163 -22.56 -9.16 17.45
C HIS A 163 -23.52 -9.18 16.26
N LEU A 164 -23.26 -10.04 15.27
CA LEU A 164 -24.22 -10.30 14.21
C LEU A 164 -25.15 -11.41 14.66
N ASP A 165 -26.43 -11.22 14.45
CA ASP A 165 -27.43 -12.26 14.66
C ASP A 165 -27.55 -13.21 13.44
N GLU A 166 -28.50 -14.15 13.49
CA GLU A 166 -28.76 -15.14 12.44
C GLU A 166 -29.16 -14.48 11.09
N ASN A 167 -29.70 -13.25 11.15
CA ASN A 167 -30.10 -12.46 9.97
C ASN A 167 -29.00 -11.50 9.49
N ALA A 168 -27.79 -11.58 10.08
CA ALA A 168 -26.68 -10.65 9.85
C ALA A 168 -27.01 -9.18 10.25
N GLU A 169 -27.95 -8.96 11.17
CA GLU A 169 -28.23 -7.67 11.76
C GLU A 169 -27.30 -7.40 12.95
N ARG A 170 -26.98 -6.12 13.19
CA ARG A 170 -26.06 -5.71 14.25
C ARG A 170 -26.78 -5.58 15.59
N ASN A 171 -26.47 -6.46 16.51
CA ASN A 171 -26.92 -6.39 17.90
C ASN A 171 -25.81 -5.78 18.77
N TYR A 172 -25.99 -4.53 19.17
CA TYR A 172 -25.02 -3.82 19.99
C TYR A 172 -25.00 -4.33 21.41
N VAL A 173 -23.83 -4.40 22.02
CA VAL A 173 -23.70 -4.66 23.45
C VAL A 173 -24.25 -3.47 24.22
N THR A 174 -25.16 -3.74 25.19
CA THR A 174 -25.84 -2.74 26.02
C THR A 174 -25.31 -2.75 27.44
N THR A 175 -25.50 -1.65 28.13
CA THR A 175 -25.34 -1.52 29.60
C THR A 175 -26.54 -2.17 30.32
N ASP A 176 -26.45 -2.30 31.62
CA ASP A 176 -27.55 -2.80 32.47
C ASP A 176 -28.80 -1.89 32.37
N THR A 177 -28.64 -0.64 31.94
CA THR A 177 -29.73 0.31 31.69
C THR A 177 -30.33 0.23 30.28
N GLY A 178 -29.83 -0.68 29.43
CA GLY A 178 -30.31 -0.87 28.07
C GLY A 178 -29.71 0.11 27.01
N GLU A 179 -28.81 1.00 27.41
CA GLU A 179 -28.13 1.90 26.48
C GLU A 179 -26.96 1.19 25.78
N VAL A 180 -26.62 1.59 24.53
CA VAL A 180 -25.50 1.02 23.82
C VAL A 180 -24.20 1.32 24.56
N LYS A 181 -23.48 0.27 24.93
CA LYS A 181 -22.22 0.38 25.67
C LYS A 181 -21.12 0.99 24.81
N CYS A 182 -20.54 2.08 25.30
CA CYS A 182 -19.35 2.69 24.73
C CYS A 182 -18.10 2.21 25.46
N TYR A 183 -17.19 1.57 24.72
CA TYR A 183 -15.90 1.16 25.25
C TYR A 183 -14.90 2.31 25.03
N CYS A 184 -14.24 2.72 26.11
CA CYS A 184 -13.16 3.68 26.07
C CYS A 184 -11.88 2.98 26.55
N VAL A 185 -10.86 2.92 25.69
CA VAL A 185 -9.66 2.13 25.95
C VAL A 185 -8.40 2.87 25.53
N GLU A 186 -7.28 2.52 26.16
CA GLU A 186 -5.94 2.97 25.82
C GLU A 186 -5.29 1.94 24.88
N PRO A 187 -5.18 2.22 23.57
CA PRO A 187 -4.66 1.28 22.60
C PRO A 187 -3.15 1.07 22.81
N VAL A 188 -2.72 -0.19 22.79
CA VAL A 188 -1.32 -0.59 22.97
C VAL A 188 -0.72 -1.11 21.67
N ALA A 189 -1.43 -2.02 21.00
CA ALA A 189 -0.99 -2.65 19.77
C ALA A 189 -2.17 -3.15 18.96
N LEU A 190 -2.00 -3.12 17.63
CA LEU A 190 -2.91 -3.78 16.70
C LEU A 190 -2.25 -5.08 16.24
N VAL A 191 -2.88 -6.21 16.48
CA VAL A 191 -2.35 -7.55 16.18
C VAL A 191 -3.20 -8.20 15.11
N PHE A 192 -2.57 -8.70 14.06
CA PHE A 192 -3.24 -9.50 13.03
C PHE A 192 -3.07 -10.98 13.35
N ASN A 193 -4.16 -11.70 13.50
CA ASN A 193 -4.19 -13.15 13.75
C ASN A 193 -5.45 -13.79 13.16
N ASP A 194 -5.31 -14.95 12.54
CA ASP A 194 -6.42 -15.73 11.97
C ASP A 194 -7.40 -14.88 11.15
N ASP A 195 -6.88 -14.17 10.14
CA ASP A 195 -7.64 -13.30 9.23
C ASP A 195 -8.38 -12.12 9.90
N ASN A 196 -8.05 -11.80 11.15
CA ASN A 196 -8.68 -10.70 11.88
C ASN A 196 -7.65 -9.78 12.53
N TYR A 197 -8.02 -8.51 12.67
CA TYR A 197 -7.30 -7.58 13.52
C TYR A 197 -7.88 -7.58 14.92
N TYR A 198 -7.00 -7.63 15.92
CA TYR A 198 -7.30 -7.53 17.34
C TYR A 198 -6.59 -6.32 17.90
N LEU A 199 -7.33 -5.47 18.60
CA LEU A 199 -6.74 -4.39 19.37
C LEU A 199 -6.38 -4.94 20.76
N MET A 200 -5.13 -4.81 21.14
CA MET A 200 -4.69 -4.93 22.53
C MET A 200 -4.75 -3.56 23.18
N ALA A 201 -5.48 -3.44 24.27
CA ALA A 201 -5.70 -2.17 24.95
C ALA A 201 -5.89 -2.33 26.44
N TYR A 202 -5.59 -1.30 27.21
CA TYR A 202 -6.01 -1.19 28.61
C TYR A 202 -7.41 -0.56 28.68
N SER A 203 -8.23 -1.03 29.60
CA SER A 203 -9.53 -0.44 29.89
C SER A 203 -9.56 0.12 31.30
N GLU A 204 -10.48 1.07 31.55
CA GLU A 204 -10.67 1.64 32.88
C GLU A 204 -11.02 0.56 33.92
N ASN A 205 -11.73 -0.50 33.51
CA ASN A 205 -12.13 -1.60 34.40
C ASN A 205 -11.01 -2.62 34.69
N HIS A 206 -9.98 -2.65 33.85
CA HIS A 206 -8.84 -3.57 33.95
C HIS A 206 -7.52 -2.80 33.62
N PRO A 207 -7.12 -1.89 34.52
CA PRO A 207 -5.98 -1.01 34.24
C PRO A 207 -4.63 -1.74 34.22
N ASP A 208 -4.51 -2.90 34.85
CA ASP A 208 -3.24 -3.64 34.99
C ASP A 208 -3.08 -4.78 33.98
N THR A 209 -4.11 -5.06 33.19
CA THR A 209 -4.10 -6.12 32.18
C THR A 209 -4.60 -5.62 30.83
N THR A 210 -3.92 -6.04 29.76
CA THR A 210 -4.42 -5.77 28.41
C THR A 210 -5.57 -6.70 28.06
N ALA A 211 -6.65 -6.12 27.54
CA ALA A 211 -7.75 -6.87 26.93
C ALA A 211 -7.57 -6.89 25.39
N SER A 212 -8.03 -7.96 24.76
CA SER A 212 -8.03 -8.10 23.31
C SER A 212 -9.43 -7.88 22.76
N TYR A 213 -9.55 -6.99 21.77
CA TYR A 213 -10.82 -6.62 21.13
C TYR A 213 -10.78 -6.93 19.64
N LEU A 214 -11.74 -7.72 19.17
CA LEU A 214 -11.87 -8.03 17.73
C LEU A 214 -12.40 -6.80 16.96
N THR A 215 -11.60 -6.23 16.09
CA THR A 215 -11.94 -4.96 15.41
C THR A 215 -13.08 -5.08 14.39
N SER A 216 -13.30 -6.25 13.80
CA SER A 216 -14.40 -6.48 12.85
C SER A 216 -15.80 -6.36 13.49
N ALA A 217 -15.89 -6.43 14.83
CA ALA A 217 -17.12 -6.29 15.59
C ALA A 217 -17.38 -4.85 16.11
N TRP A 218 -16.71 -3.84 15.55
CA TRP A 218 -16.83 -2.45 16.00
C TRP A 218 -17.70 -1.61 15.08
N ALA A 219 -18.42 -0.70 15.70
CA ALA A 219 -19.08 0.41 15.01
C ALA A 219 -18.69 1.74 15.69
N GLY A 220 -18.45 2.77 14.89
CA GLY A 220 -18.24 4.12 15.41
C GLY A 220 -16.92 4.33 16.16
N CYS A 221 -15.80 3.87 15.63
CA CYS A 221 -14.49 4.21 16.22
C CYS A 221 -14.23 5.71 16.14
N SER A 222 -13.97 6.36 17.27
CA SER A 222 -13.61 7.77 17.34
C SER A 222 -12.44 7.99 18.30
N LEU A 223 -11.52 8.88 17.90
CA LEU A 223 -10.45 9.35 18.79
C LEU A 223 -11.04 10.20 19.91
N ARG A 224 -10.71 9.88 21.17
CA ARG A 224 -10.99 10.76 22.28
C ARG A 224 -9.81 11.69 22.57
N ALA A 225 -10.13 12.93 22.93
CA ALA A 225 -9.12 13.95 23.21
C ALA A 225 -8.36 13.73 24.55
N SER A 226 -8.80 12.76 25.38
CA SER A 226 -8.12 12.45 26.63
C SER A 226 -6.78 11.77 26.37
N ALA A 227 -5.71 12.31 26.91
CA ALA A 227 -4.38 11.70 26.90
C ALA A 227 -4.37 10.43 27.78
N TRP A 228 -3.42 9.53 27.50
CA TRP A 228 -3.14 8.43 28.40
C TRP A 228 -2.80 8.95 29.80
N ASN A 229 -3.41 8.36 30.80
CA ASN A 229 -3.13 8.71 32.19
C ASN A 229 -1.92 7.94 32.77
N ARG A 230 -1.14 7.25 31.92
CA ARG A 230 0.03 6.48 32.35
C ARG A 230 1.31 7.17 31.92
N THR A 231 2.14 7.49 32.87
CA THR A 231 3.55 7.91 32.75
C THR A 231 4.47 6.70 32.71
#